data_0eed0508a4230df706ea2c9d9474e5d8
#
_entry.id   0eed0508a4230df706ea2c9d9474e5d8
#
_cell.length_a   1.000
_cell.length_b   1.000
_cell.length_c   1.000
_cell.angle_alpha   90.00
_cell.angle_beta   90.00
_cell.angle_gamma   90.00
#
_symmetry.space_group_name_H-M   'P 1'
#
loop_
_entity.id
_entity.type
_entity.pdbx_description
1 polymer ?
#
loop_
_entity_poly.entity_id
_entity_poly.type
_entity_poly.pdbx_seq_one_letter_code
_entity_poly.pdbx_strand_id
1 'polypeptide(L)'
;MTFPLLRFLLACLLLPCLWTTASAEAVSFPELGSAVSGHSDVTYLDLARMVIPDLAADKDGFFRGSMPIEMRHIAGPDYGGSPPPTSGLSSAGVLGIKAGGKERLAMLFDLGDSPDSAEGYVVLALYDITDKPALLDAVNVTYLREPGKLPIGPGDDAIISMSMHFNSSQGYGITPLIMVRNDRFELIDMIYTFDENLCTHRRTQKAAFQAMADGQPYAAIKVTVTDATLPGEDSCDGQQPPEASSRDISVTYHWDKNASRYVKDSDALDRLADENAKRF
;
A
#
# COMPACT_ATOMS: atom_id res chain seq x y z
N MET A 1 9.02 67.13 35.70
CA MET A 1 8.08 66.47 34.78
C MET A 1 8.82 65.33 34.14
N THR A 2 8.66 64.14 34.68
CA THR A 2 9.33 62.90 34.27
C THR A 2 8.28 61.94 33.70
N PHE A 3 8.36 61.61 32.40
CA PHE A 3 7.51 60.62 31.75
C PHE A 3 8.10 59.22 31.90
N PRO A 4 7.34 58.19 32.29
CA PRO A 4 7.81 56.82 32.29
C PRO A 4 7.65 56.17 30.92
N LEU A 5 8.76 55.58 30.43
CA LEU A 5 8.79 54.71 29.24
C LEU A 5 8.09 53.39 29.54
N LEU A 6 7.00 53.14 28.80
CA LEU A 6 6.28 51.86 28.80
C LEU A 6 6.99 50.90 27.88
N ARG A 7 7.68 49.88 28.43
CA ARG A 7 8.30 48.79 27.69
C ARG A 7 7.24 47.71 27.35
N PHE A 8 6.82 47.64 26.09
CA PHE A 8 6.07 46.50 25.58
C PHE A 8 7.03 45.32 25.38
N LEU A 9 6.89 44.29 26.23
CA LEU A 9 7.49 42.98 26.03
C LEU A 9 6.59 42.19 25.04
N LEU A 10 7.05 42.04 23.80
CA LEU A 10 6.43 41.17 22.78
C LEU A 10 6.90 39.74 23.09
N ALA A 11 6.05 38.96 23.75
CA ALA A 11 6.29 37.52 23.95
C ALA A 11 5.91 36.78 22.65
N CYS A 12 6.90 36.45 21.83
CA CYS A 12 6.75 35.49 20.74
C CYS A 12 6.49 34.11 21.35
N LEU A 13 5.25 33.66 21.35
CA LEU A 13 4.85 32.28 21.58
C LEU A 13 5.32 31.44 20.38
N LEU A 14 6.50 30.84 20.51
CA LEU A 14 6.95 29.74 19.66
C LEU A 14 6.11 28.51 20.02
N LEU A 15 5.04 28.26 19.27
CA LEU A 15 4.35 26.96 19.26
C LEU A 15 5.29 25.93 18.62
N PRO A 16 5.75 24.90 19.37
CA PRO A 16 6.44 23.81 18.75
C PRO A 16 5.43 23.07 17.84
N CYS A 17 5.66 23.08 16.54
CA CYS A 17 5.04 22.12 15.64
C CYS A 17 5.49 20.73 16.06
N LEU A 18 4.67 20.04 16.84
CA LEU A 18 4.82 18.61 17.11
C LEU A 18 4.58 17.86 15.81
N TRP A 19 5.65 17.54 15.12
CA TRP A 19 5.65 16.60 14.03
C TRP A 19 5.42 15.21 14.65
N THR A 20 4.17 14.79 14.71
CA THR A 20 3.86 13.40 15.01
C THR A 20 4.24 12.60 13.78
N THR A 21 5.39 11.96 13.84
CA THR A 21 5.67 10.83 12.94
C THR A 21 4.65 9.77 13.29
N ALA A 22 3.63 9.61 12.44
CA ALA A 22 2.72 8.49 12.53
C ALA A 22 3.57 7.23 12.37
N SER A 23 3.76 6.48 13.44
CA SER A 23 4.27 5.11 13.36
C SER A 23 3.24 4.33 12.55
N ALA A 24 3.61 3.90 11.37
CA ALA A 24 2.78 2.98 10.61
C ALA A 24 2.56 1.75 11.49
N GLU A 25 1.31 1.47 11.85
CA GLU A 25 0.97 0.24 12.53
C GLU A 25 1.33 -0.91 11.59
N ALA A 26 2.26 -1.75 12.04
CA ALA A 26 2.76 -2.83 11.22
C ALA A 26 1.66 -3.87 11.01
N VAL A 27 1.58 -4.40 9.80
CA VAL A 27 0.74 -5.56 9.51
C VAL A 27 1.12 -6.71 10.43
N SER A 28 0.14 -7.42 10.96
CA SER A 28 0.36 -8.66 11.72
C SER A 28 0.03 -9.88 10.85
N PHE A 29 0.66 -11.02 11.16
CA PHE A 29 0.45 -12.27 10.46
C PHE A 29 0.03 -13.36 11.46
N PRO A 30 -1.21 -13.29 12.01
CA PRO A 30 -1.70 -14.29 12.94
C PRO A 30 -1.91 -15.63 12.24
N GLU A 31 -1.80 -16.72 13.00
CA GLU A 31 -2.26 -18.03 12.53
C GLU A 31 -3.78 -17.97 12.29
N LEU A 32 -4.26 -18.60 11.21
CA LEU A 32 -5.68 -18.59 10.85
C LEU A 32 -6.59 -19.16 11.94
N GLY A 33 -6.13 -20.14 12.69
CA GLY A 33 -6.88 -20.72 13.79
C GLY A 33 -7.00 -19.86 15.06
N SER A 34 -6.26 -18.74 15.14
CA SER A 34 -6.32 -17.87 16.30
C SER A 34 -7.54 -16.97 16.27
N ALA A 35 -8.01 -16.55 17.46
CA ALA A 35 -9.15 -15.65 17.59
C ALA A 35 -8.84 -14.26 17.05
N VAL A 36 -9.84 -13.64 16.41
CA VAL A 36 -9.77 -12.24 15.99
C VAL A 36 -9.71 -11.35 17.24
N SER A 37 -8.85 -10.35 17.21
CA SER A 37 -8.70 -9.43 18.34
C SER A 37 -10.03 -8.80 18.73
N GLY A 38 -10.40 -8.93 20.01
CA GLY A 38 -11.69 -8.46 20.54
C GLY A 38 -12.87 -9.40 20.31
N HIS A 39 -12.70 -10.54 19.61
CA HIS A 39 -13.76 -11.50 19.26
C HIS A 39 -13.30 -12.94 19.54
N SER A 40 -13.49 -13.41 20.77
CA SER A 40 -12.99 -14.74 21.19
C SER A 40 -13.70 -15.93 20.55
N ASP A 41 -14.86 -15.71 19.96
CA ASP A 41 -15.73 -16.68 19.30
C ASP A 41 -15.58 -16.72 17.78
N VAL A 42 -14.72 -15.87 17.20
CA VAL A 42 -14.44 -15.78 15.78
C VAL A 42 -12.95 -15.92 15.53
N THR A 43 -12.57 -16.78 14.60
CA THR A 43 -11.19 -16.95 14.20
C THR A 43 -10.89 -16.24 12.87
N TYR A 44 -9.61 -15.99 12.58
CA TYR A 44 -9.21 -15.50 11.24
C TYR A 44 -9.55 -16.53 10.15
N LEU A 45 -9.64 -17.83 10.49
CA LEU A 45 -10.10 -18.86 9.57
C LEU A 45 -11.59 -18.66 9.20
N ASP A 46 -12.43 -18.27 10.15
CA ASP A 46 -13.84 -18.00 9.88
C ASP A 46 -13.99 -16.81 8.92
N LEU A 47 -13.17 -15.77 9.08
CA LEU A 47 -13.11 -14.65 8.13
C LEU A 47 -12.60 -15.09 6.76
N ALA A 48 -11.52 -15.87 6.72
CA ALA A 48 -10.95 -16.38 5.47
C ALA A 48 -11.97 -17.25 4.68
N ARG A 49 -12.83 -18.01 5.37
CA ARG A 49 -13.90 -18.79 4.74
C ARG A 49 -15.01 -17.95 4.11
N MET A 50 -15.13 -16.67 4.46
CA MET A 50 -16.03 -15.78 3.73
C MET A 50 -15.52 -15.46 2.32
N VAL A 51 -14.21 -15.61 2.09
CA VAL A 51 -13.54 -15.42 0.79
C VAL A 51 -13.33 -16.75 0.06
N ILE A 52 -12.95 -17.79 0.80
CA ILE A 52 -12.69 -19.15 0.28
C ILE A 52 -13.58 -20.13 1.08
N PRO A 53 -14.83 -20.35 0.68
CA PRO A 53 -15.81 -21.09 1.50
C PRO A 53 -15.43 -22.54 1.81
N ASP A 54 -14.66 -23.19 0.93
CA ASP A 54 -14.19 -24.57 1.09
C ASP A 54 -12.85 -24.71 1.82
N LEU A 55 -12.35 -23.63 2.43
CA LEU A 55 -11.08 -23.62 3.13
C LEU A 55 -11.10 -24.59 4.33
N ALA A 56 -10.25 -25.60 4.31
CA ALA A 56 -10.15 -26.63 5.33
C ALA A 56 -8.71 -27.02 5.60
N ALA A 57 -8.43 -27.49 6.84
CA ALA A 57 -7.11 -27.98 7.17
C ALA A 57 -6.81 -29.29 6.42
N ASP A 58 -5.61 -29.38 5.84
CA ASP A 58 -5.09 -30.59 5.26
C ASP A 58 -4.36 -31.43 6.34
N LYS A 59 -3.85 -32.61 5.93
CA LYS A 59 -3.13 -33.54 6.81
C LYS A 59 -1.82 -32.96 7.40
N ASP A 60 -1.26 -31.93 6.75
CA ASP A 60 0.01 -31.33 7.11
C ASP A 60 -0.20 -30.03 7.95
N GLY A 61 -1.46 -29.69 8.24
CA GLY A 61 -1.84 -28.53 9.05
C GLY A 61 -1.95 -27.21 8.27
N PHE A 62 -1.80 -27.26 6.93
CA PHE A 62 -2.09 -26.11 6.08
C PHE A 62 -3.58 -26.06 5.76
N PHE A 63 -4.09 -24.85 5.59
CA PHE A 63 -5.46 -24.66 5.11
C PHE A 63 -5.47 -24.55 3.59
N ARG A 64 -6.30 -25.39 2.95
CA ARG A 64 -6.45 -25.43 1.49
C ARG A 64 -7.89 -25.24 1.10
N GLY A 65 -8.10 -24.54 -0.02
CA GLY A 65 -9.39 -24.31 -0.66
C GLY A 65 -9.21 -24.11 -2.15
N SER A 66 -10.28 -24.29 -2.91
CA SER A 66 -10.26 -24.23 -4.38
C SER A 66 -11.34 -23.33 -4.99
N MET A 67 -12.23 -22.81 -4.15
CA MET A 67 -13.39 -22.06 -4.61
C MET A 67 -13.46 -20.66 -3.95
N PRO A 68 -12.53 -19.74 -4.29
CA PRO A 68 -12.69 -18.35 -3.87
C PRO A 68 -13.98 -17.78 -4.47
N ILE A 69 -14.60 -16.84 -3.75
CA ILE A 69 -15.76 -16.11 -4.28
C ILE A 69 -15.35 -15.33 -5.53
N GLU A 70 -16.32 -15.05 -6.39
CA GLU A 70 -16.08 -14.14 -7.52
C GLU A 70 -15.76 -12.74 -7.01
N MET A 71 -14.70 -12.14 -7.52
CA MET A 71 -14.26 -10.81 -7.13
C MET A 71 -13.67 -10.05 -8.33
N ARG A 72 -13.75 -8.73 -8.27
CA ARG A 72 -13.13 -7.87 -9.28
C ARG A 72 -11.64 -7.70 -9.02
N HIS A 73 -10.88 -7.42 -10.06
CA HIS A 73 -9.55 -6.86 -9.89
C HIS A 73 -9.65 -5.36 -9.54
N ILE A 74 -8.82 -4.88 -8.61
CA ILE A 74 -8.91 -3.50 -8.12
C ILE A 74 -8.62 -2.45 -9.22
N ALA A 75 -7.74 -2.77 -10.17
CA ALA A 75 -7.38 -1.88 -11.28
C ALA A 75 -8.35 -1.98 -12.48
N GLY A 76 -9.35 -2.85 -12.42
CA GLY A 76 -10.36 -2.99 -13.48
C GLY A 76 -10.40 -4.36 -14.15
N PRO A 77 -11.33 -4.57 -15.07
CA PRO A 77 -11.61 -5.89 -15.67
C PRO A 77 -10.50 -6.40 -16.61
N ASP A 78 -9.64 -5.50 -17.10
CA ASP A 78 -8.55 -5.86 -18.01
C ASP A 78 -7.29 -6.37 -17.29
N TYR A 79 -7.35 -6.40 -15.94
CA TYR A 79 -6.26 -6.82 -15.08
C TYR A 79 -6.59 -8.11 -14.32
N GLY A 80 -5.52 -8.74 -13.83
CA GLY A 80 -5.61 -9.95 -13.01
C GLY A 80 -5.64 -11.23 -13.84
N GLY A 81 -5.50 -12.33 -13.14
CA GLY A 81 -5.55 -13.69 -13.66
C GLY A 81 -6.63 -14.49 -12.96
N SER A 82 -6.77 -15.74 -13.35
CA SER A 82 -7.63 -16.70 -12.67
C SER A 82 -7.04 -17.10 -11.31
N PRO A 83 -7.87 -17.43 -10.31
CA PRO A 83 -7.37 -17.96 -9.06
C PRO A 83 -6.66 -19.31 -9.31
N PRO A 84 -5.63 -19.64 -8.52
CA PRO A 84 -4.99 -20.94 -8.62
C PRO A 84 -5.98 -22.07 -8.31
N PRO A 85 -5.82 -23.24 -8.92
CA PRO A 85 -6.75 -24.37 -8.75
C PRO A 85 -6.80 -24.89 -7.31
N THR A 86 -5.79 -24.60 -6.53
CA THR A 86 -5.73 -24.90 -5.10
C THR A 86 -4.93 -23.82 -4.41
N SER A 87 -5.53 -23.15 -3.44
CA SER A 87 -4.87 -22.15 -2.61
C SER A 87 -4.46 -22.75 -1.29
N GLY A 88 -3.23 -22.50 -0.84
CA GLY A 88 -2.73 -22.95 0.47
C GLY A 88 -2.43 -21.74 1.36
N LEU A 89 -3.07 -21.66 2.52
CA LEU A 89 -2.86 -20.58 3.48
C LEU A 89 -2.34 -21.14 4.81
N SER A 90 -1.30 -20.52 5.35
CA SER A 90 -0.86 -20.74 6.75
C SER A 90 -1.21 -19.54 7.63
N SER A 91 -1.18 -18.35 7.06
CA SER A 91 -1.47 -17.09 7.73
C SER A 91 -2.11 -16.11 6.75
N ALA A 92 -2.62 -15.02 7.27
CA ALA A 92 -3.06 -13.89 6.48
C ALA A 92 -2.46 -12.61 7.04
N GLY A 93 -2.13 -11.66 6.18
CA GLY A 93 -1.77 -10.31 6.61
C GLY A 93 -3.02 -9.61 7.17
N VAL A 94 -2.93 -9.03 8.36
CA VAL A 94 -4.05 -8.37 9.03
C VAL A 94 -3.70 -6.94 9.36
N LEU A 95 -4.56 -6.01 8.98
CA LEU A 95 -4.38 -4.57 9.19
C LEU A 95 -5.68 -3.95 9.69
N GLY A 96 -5.64 -3.33 10.87
CA GLY A 96 -6.74 -2.48 11.36
C GLY A 96 -6.71 -1.13 10.63
N ILE A 97 -7.82 -0.73 10.03
CA ILE A 97 -7.96 0.54 9.31
C ILE A 97 -9.21 1.29 9.75
N LYS A 98 -9.23 2.60 9.50
CA LYS A 98 -10.43 3.42 9.63
C LYS A 98 -11.01 3.71 8.25
N ALA A 99 -12.33 3.61 8.15
CA ALA A 99 -13.06 3.95 6.94
C ALA A 99 -14.45 4.53 7.28
N GLY A 100 -14.72 5.75 6.84
CA GLY A 100 -15.97 6.45 7.16
C GLY A 100 -16.20 6.64 8.66
N GLY A 101 -15.14 6.83 9.44
CA GLY A 101 -15.19 6.96 10.90
C GLY A 101 -15.40 5.65 11.66
N LYS A 102 -15.36 4.50 10.98
CA LYS A 102 -15.53 3.17 11.57
C LYS A 102 -14.22 2.40 11.55
N GLU A 103 -14.00 1.60 12.60
CA GLU A 103 -12.92 0.61 12.59
C GLU A 103 -13.30 -0.54 11.65
N ARG A 104 -12.35 -0.95 10.82
CA ARG A 104 -12.47 -2.03 9.85
C ARG A 104 -11.25 -2.94 9.95
N LEU A 105 -11.41 -4.19 9.55
CA LEU A 105 -10.31 -5.12 9.41
C LEU A 105 -10.07 -5.39 7.92
N ALA A 106 -8.87 -5.10 7.45
CA ALA A 106 -8.40 -5.54 6.14
C ALA A 106 -7.58 -6.81 6.32
N MET A 107 -7.86 -7.84 5.50
CA MET A 107 -7.07 -9.08 5.48
C MET A 107 -6.52 -9.31 4.09
N LEU A 108 -5.27 -9.75 4.06
CA LEU A 108 -4.54 -10.06 2.85
C LEU A 108 -4.28 -11.55 2.76
N PHE A 109 -4.69 -12.15 1.65
CA PHE A 109 -4.51 -13.57 1.36
C PHE A 109 -3.66 -13.73 0.11
N ASP A 110 -2.47 -14.32 0.25
CA ASP A 110 -1.65 -14.77 -0.88
C ASP A 110 -2.10 -16.19 -1.23
N LEU A 111 -2.80 -16.33 -2.36
CA LEU A 111 -3.35 -17.61 -2.81
C LEU A 111 -2.38 -18.38 -3.71
N GLY A 112 -1.22 -17.81 -4.02
CA GLY A 112 -0.22 -18.39 -4.90
C GLY A 112 -0.26 -17.84 -6.31
N ASP A 113 0.40 -18.53 -7.23
CA ASP A 113 0.55 -18.08 -8.61
C ASP A 113 -0.74 -18.30 -9.42
N SER A 114 -1.11 -17.31 -10.22
CA SER A 114 -2.19 -17.47 -11.20
C SER A 114 -1.75 -18.39 -12.34
N PRO A 115 -2.60 -19.33 -12.80
CA PRO A 115 -2.24 -20.25 -13.87
C PRO A 115 -2.17 -19.59 -15.26
N ASP A 116 -2.74 -18.42 -15.43
CA ASP A 116 -2.89 -17.72 -16.73
C ASP A 116 -2.23 -16.33 -16.74
N SER A 117 -1.54 -15.96 -15.67
CA SER A 117 -0.70 -14.76 -15.63
C SER A 117 0.62 -15.05 -14.92
N ALA A 118 1.65 -14.24 -15.22
CA ALA A 118 2.93 -14.30 -14.50
C ALA A 118 2.84 -13.71 -13.07
N GLU A 119 1.66 -13.32 -12.64
CA GLU A 119 1.40 -12.62 -11.40
C GLU A 119 0.82 -13.54 -10.34
N GLY A 120 1.14 -13.29 -9.08
CA GLY A 120 0.47 -13.95 -7.95
C GLY A 120 -0.99 -13.55 -7.86
N TYR A 121 -1.82 -14.43 -7.34
CA TYR A 121 -3.22 -14.16 -7.06
C TYR A 121 -3.39 -13.79 -5.59
N VAL A 122 -3.42 -12.49 -5.31
CA VAL A 122 -3.55 -11.96 -3.96
C VAL A 122 -4.93 -11.35 -3.78
N VAL A 123 -5.56 -11.60 -2.64
CA VAL A 123 -6.88 -11.07 -2.30
C VAL A 123 -6.74 -10.11 -1.13
N LEU A 124 -7.30 -8.93 -1.27
CA LEU A 124 -7.53 -7.98 -0.18
C LEU A 124 -9.02 -7.99 0.17
N ALA A 125 -9.34 -8.35 1.40
CA ALA A 125 -10.72 -8.44 1.91
C ALA A 125 -10.96 -7.47 3.04
N LEU A 126 -12.13 -6.82 3.06
CA LEU A 126 -12.57 -5.84 4.05
C LEU A 126 -13.67 -6.43 4.90
N TYR A 127 -13.54 -6.34 6.21
CA TYR A 127 -14.52 -6.84 7.16
C TYR A 127 -15.04 -5.75 8.10
N ASP A 128 -16.33 -5.78 8.38
CA ASP A 128 -16.91 -5.21 9.59
C ASP A 128 -16.78 -6.25 10.71
N ILE A 129 -16.15 -5.85 11.81
CA ILE A 129 -15.99 -6.71 12.99
C ILE A 129 -16.64 -6.10 14.23
N THR A 130 -17.51 -5.10 14.06
CA THR A 130 -18.14 -4.39 15.21
C THR A 130 -19.01 -5.31 16.04
N ASP A 131 -19.87 -6.07 15.36
CA ASP A 131 -20.79 -7.02 15.99
C ASP A 131 -20.52 -8.44 15.45
N LYS A 132 -21.45 -8.96 14.63
CA LYS A 132 -21.22 -10.20 13.90
C LYS A 132 -20.33 -9.90 12.69
N PRO A 133 -19.16 -10.54 12.57
CA PRO A 133 -18.28 -10.33 11.45
C PRO A 133 -18.97 -10.51 10.09
N ALA A 134 -18.74 -9.57 9.19
CA ALA A 134 -19.30 -9.56 7.85
C ALA A 134 -18.24 -9.13 6.83
N LEU A 135 -18.17 -9.85 5.71
CA LEU A 135 -17.38 -9.43 4.55
C LEU A 135 -18.10 -8.27 3.87
N LEU A 136 -17.41 -7.14 3.74
CA LEU A 136 -17.93 -5.92 3.09
C LEU A 136 -17.52 -5.85 1.64
N ASP A 137 -16.24 -6.14 1.35
CA ASP A 137 -15.69 -6.14 -0.01
C ASP A 137 -14.51 -7.10 -0.10
N ALA A 138 -14.26 -7.61 -1.29
CA ALA A 138 -13.06 -8.36 -1.61
C ALA A 138 -12.62 -8.04 -3.04
N VAL A 139 -11.30 -7.85 -3.22
CA VAL A 139 -10.70 -7.53 -4.51
C VAL A 139 -9.47 -8.37 -4.73
N ASN A 140 -9.26 -8.78 -5.99
CA ASN A 140 -7.98 -9.27 -6.41
C ASN A 140 -7.03 -8.08 -6.58
N VAL A 141 -5.84 -8.20 -6.05
CA VAL A 141 -4.76 -7.23 -6.17
C VAL A 141 -3.50 -7.94 -6.59
N THR A 142 -2.78 -7.34 -7.52
CA THR A 142 -1.48 -7.85 -7.93
C THR A 142 -0.45 -7.53 -6.85
N TYR A 143 0.28 -8.52 -6.38
CA TYR A 143 1.47 -8.37 -5.54
C TYR A 143 1.32 -7.39 -4.36
N LEU A 144 0.51 -7.75 -3.37
CA LEU A 144 0.44 -6.99 -2.13
C LEU A 144 1.30 -7.71 -1.06
N ARG A 145 2.39 -7.09 -0.63
CA ARG A 145 3.19 -7.56 0.50
C ARG A 145 3.28 -6.46 1.55
N GLU A 146 3.17 -6.84 2.81
CA GLU A 146 3.33 -5.96 3.97
C GLU A 146 2.53 -4.64 3.85
N PRO A 147 1.19 -4.70 3.81
CA PRO A 147 0.37 -3.51 3.73
C PRO A 147 0.58 -2.62 4.96
N GLY A 148 0.74 -1.32 4.72
CA GLY A 148 0.75 -0.28 5.72
C GLY A 148 -0.46 0.63 5.56
N LYS A 149 -0.70 1.52 6.52
CA LYS A 149 -1.75 2.53 6.44
C LYS A 149 -1.19 3.94 6.47
N LEU A 150 -1.85 4.83 5.75
CA LEU A 150 -1.60 6.26 5.74
C LEU A 150 -2.90 6.96 6.18
N PRO A 151 -2.94 7.62 7.34
CA PRO A 151 -4.11 8.40 7.73
C PRO A 151 -4.36 9.54 6.74
N ILE A 152 -5.53 9.53 6.08
CA ILE A 152 -5.94 10.55 5.10
C ILE A 152 -7.08 11.42 5.61
N GLY A 153 -7.52 11.20 6.85
CA GLY A 153 -8.56 11.96 7.52
C GLY A 153 -8.72 11.51 8.98
N PRO A 154 -9.54 12.18 9.78
CA PRO A 154 -9.76 11.81 11.18
C PRO A 154 -10.43 10.42 11.33
N GLY A 155 -11.11 9.94 10.30
CA GLY A 155 -11.82 8.67 10.29
C GLY A 155 -11.50 7.80 9.08
N ASP A 156 -10.41 8.08 8.33
CA ASP A 156 -10.11 7.39 7.08
C ASP A 156 -8.61 7.15 6.92
N ASP A 157 -8.26 5.94 6.55
CA ASP A 157 -6.91 5.52 6.20
C ASP A 157 -6.87 5.10 4.72
N ALA A 158 -5.76 5.39 4.05
CA ALA A 158 -5.37 4.74 2.81
C ALA A 158 -4.46 3.54 3.13
N ILE A 159 -4.54 2.50 2.32
CA ILE A 159 -3.67 1.33 2.37
C ILE A 159 -2.57 1.52 1.33
N ILE A 160 -1.34 1.31 1.75
CA ILE A 160 -0.15 1.33 0.91
C ILE A 160 0.53 -0.02 1.07
N SER A 161 0.88 -0.66 -0.01
CA SER A 161 1.68 -1.88 0.05
C SER A 161 2.64 -1.90 -1.11
N MET A 162 3.84 -2.37 -0.86
CA MET A 162 4.86 -2.48 -1.89
C MET A 162 5.09 -3.95 -2.23
N SER A 163 5.06 -4.24 -3.51
CA SER A 163 5.56 -5.51 -4.06
C SER A 163 6.80 -5.26 -4.88
N MET A 164 7.77 -6.15 -4.74
CA MET A 164 9.00 -6.14 -5.54
C MET A 164 9.18 -7.49 -6.21
N HIS A 165 9.40 -7.47 -7.52
CA HIS A 165 9.83 -8.61 -8.29
C HIS A 165 11.26 -8.40 -8.77
N PHE A 166 12.13 -9.38 -8.53
CA PHE A 166 13.54 -9.32 -8.92
C PHE A 166 13.84 -10.39 -9.96
N ASN A 167 14.53 -9.96 -11.02
CA ASN A 167 15.29 -10.85 -11.87
C ASN A 167 16.76 -10.46 -11.75
N SER A 168 17.67 -11.39 -11.89
CA SER A 168 19.15 -11.25 -11.85
C SER A 168 19.70 -9.89 -11.36
N SER A 169 19.49 -8.80 -12.11
CA SER A 169 20.06 -7.47 -11.85
C SER A 169 19.02 -6.35 -11.78
N GLN A 170 17.74 -6.66 -11.96
CA GLN A 170 16.66 -5.67 -12.02
C GLN A 170 15.54 -6.01 -11.05
N GLY A 171 14.95 -4.99 -10.45
CA GLY A 171 13.81 -5.09 -9.54
C GLY A 171 12.68 -4.16 -9.98
N TYR A 172 11.47 -4.69 -10.02
CA TYR A 172 10.24 -3.96 -10.31
C TYR A 172 9.43 -3.84 -9.06
N GLY A 173 9.15 -2.61 -8.67
CA GLY A 173 8.27 -2.29 -7.56
C GLY A 173 6.91 -1.81 -8.08
N ILE A 174 5.83 -2.34 -7.50
CA ILE A 174 4.47 -1.86 -7.70
C ILE A 174 3.91 -1.54 -6.31
N THR A 175 3.47 -0.30 -6.12
CA THR A 175 2.87 0.14 -4.87
C THR A 175 1.47 0.67 -5.15
N PRO A 176 0.42 -0.14 -4.99
CA PRO A 176 -0.94 0.35 -5.03
C PRO A 176 -1.21 1.28 -3.85
N LEU A 177 -1.85 2.41 -4.13
CA LEU A 177 -2.40 3.34 -3.18
C LEU A 177 -3.93 3.16 -3.20
N ILE A 178 -4.49 2.63 -2.11
CA ILE A 178 -5.88 2.20 -2.03
C ILE A 178 -6.59 2.94 -0.91
N MET A 179 -7.81 3.39 -1.12
CA MET A 179 -8.68 3.89 -0.05
C MET A 179 -9.89 2.97 0.12
N VAL A 180 -10.57 3.11 1.26
CA VAL A 180 -11.88 2.49 1.48
C VAL A 180 -12.93 3.59 1.52
N ARG A 181 -13.95 3.48 0.69
CA ARG A 181 -15.08 4.39 0.66
C ARG A 181 -16.39 3.62 0.43
N ASN A 182 -17.42 3.96 1.18
CA ASN A 182 -18.72 3.25 1.12
C ASN A 182 -18.56 1.73 1.30
N ASP A 183 -17.69 1.33 2.24
CA ASP A 183 -17.36 -0.06 2.52
C ASP A 183 -16.81 -0.84 1.31
N ARG A 184 -16.12 -0.15 0.38
CA ARG A 184 -15.48 -0.73 -0.82
C ARG A 184 -14.06 -0.22 -1.00
N PHE A 185 -13.18 -1.07 -1.48
CA PHE A 185 -11.84 -0.67 -1.92
C PHE A 185 -11.89 0.10 -3.23
N GLU A 186 -11.21 1.24 -3.26
CA GLU A 186 -11.04 2.08 -4.45
C GLU A 186 -9.55 2.32 -4.67
N LEU A 187 -9.07 2.02 -5.87
CA LEU A 187 -7.69 2.33 -6.26
C LEU A 187 -7.56 3.84 -6.51
N ILE A 188 -6.60 4.47 -5.84
CA ILE A 188 -6.23 5.86 -6.13
C ILE A 188 -5.26 5.88 -7.29
N ASP A 189 -4.14 5.14 -7.19
CA ASP A 189 -3.15 4.98 -8.27
C ASP A 189 -2.25 3.77 -8.00
N MET A 190 -1.46 3.37 -9.01
CA MET A 190 -0.36 2.42 -8.89
C MET A 190 0.97 3.13 -9.12
N ILE A 191 1.86 3.07 -8.16
CA ILE A 191 3.17 3.70 -8.24
C ILE A 191 4.18 2.65 -8.65
N TYR A 192 4.82 2.87 -9.79
CA TYR A 192 5.82 1.96 -10.35
C TYR A 192 7.23 2.48 -10.04
N THR A 193 8.06 1.60 -9.49
CA THR A 193 9.47 1.88 -9.20
C THR A 193 10.35 0.82 -9.84
N PHE A 194 11.62 1.16 -10.04
CA PHE A 194 12.57 0.29 -10.70
C PHE A 194 13.94 0.37 -10.01
N ASP A 195 14.49 -0.78 -9.71
CA ASP A 195 15.84 -0.92 -9.19
C ASP A 195 16.72 -1.64 -10.21
N GLU A 196 17.98 -1.23 -10.33
CA GLU A 196 18.97 -1.84 -11.22
C GLU A 196 20.31 -1.96 -10.51
N ASN A 197 20.87 -3.15 -10.54
CA ASN A 197 22.18 -3.43 -9.95
C ASN A 197 23.10 -4.02 -11.00
N LEU A 198 23.78 -3.13 -11.72
CA LEU A 198 24.75 -3.48 -12.76
C LEU A 198 26.17 -3.36 -12.19
N CYS A 199 27.12 -3.96 -12.87
CA CYS A 199 28.53 -3.89 -12.49
C CYS A 199 29.04 -2.44 -12.42
N THR A 200 28.60 -1.56 -13.35
CA THR A 200 29.02 -0.15 -13.41
C THR A 200 28.30 0.77 -12.47
N HIS A 201 27.09 0.40 -12.01
CA HIS A 201 26.29 1.26 -11.12
C HIS A 201 25.15 0.50 -10.45
N ARG A 202 24.66 1.08 -9.37
CA ARG A 202 23.40 0.73 -8.74
C ARG A 202 22.43 1.90 -8.84
N ARG A 203 21.23 1.66 -9.37
CA ARG A 203 20.12 2.62 -9.36
C ARG A 203 19.01 2.09 -8.47
N THR A 204 18.44 2.98 -7.68
CA THR A 204 17.32 2.66 -6.79
C THR A 204 16.24 3.73 -6.87
N GLN A 205 14.99 3.31 -6.88
CA GLN A 205 13.82 4.19 -6.79
C GLN A 205 13.04 3.88 -5.53
N LYS A 206 12.88 4.86 -4.64
CA LYS A 206 12.17 4.69 -3.37
C LYS A 206 10.98 5.63 -3.30
N ALA A 207 9.78 5.07 -3.16
CA ALA A 207 8.57 5.83 -2.96
C ALA A 207 8.38 6.20 -1.49
N ALA A 208 7.96 7.44 -1.24
CA ALA A 208 7.55 7.96 0.06
C ALA A 208 6.17 8.60 -0.06
N PHE A 209 5.33 8.41 0.96
CA PHE A 209 3.94 8.85 0.98
C PHE A 209 3.72 9.78 2.16
N GLN A 210 3.06 10.89 1.93
CA GLN A 210 2.76 11.89 2.94
C GLN A 210 1.35 12.41 2.78
N ALA A 211 0.52 12.29 3.81
CA ALA A 211 -0.78 12.96 3.87
C ALA A 211 -0.61 14.41 4.33
N MET A 212 -1.30 15.33 3.67
CA MET A 212 -1.25 16.77 3.93
C MET A 212 -2.68 17.32 4.03
N ALA A 213 -3.04 17.85 5.19
CA ALA A 213 -4.34 18.49 5.36
C ALA A 213 -4.47 19.71 4.42
N ASP A 214 -5.50 19.72 3.58
CA ASP A 214 -5.78 20.79 2.61
C ASP A 214 -7.18 21.35 2.75
N GLY A 215 -7.86 21.06 3.88
CA GLY A 215 -9.22 21.53 4.17
C GLY A 215 -10.32 20.73 3.46
N GLN A 216 -9.98 19.63 2.78
CA GLN A 216 -10.91 18.69 2.17
C GLN A 216 -11.31 17.59 3.16
N PRO A 217 -12.38 16.81 2.89
CA PRO A 217 -12.75 15.64 3.73
C PRO A 217 -11.62 14.62 3.86
N TYR A 218 -10.86 14.42 2.78
CA TYR A 218 -9.66 13.60 2.75
C TYR A 218 -8.44 14.49 2.48
N ALA A 219 -7.35 14.23 3.18
CA ALA A 219 -6.09 14.95 3.01
C ALA A 219 -5.52 14.72 1.60
N ALA A 220 -4.84 15.72 1.06
CA ALA A 220 -4.03 15.50 -0.12
C ALA A 220 -2.91 14.49 0.18
N ILE A 221 -2.57 13.66 -0.80
CA ILE A 221 -1.51 12.66 -0.66
C ILE A 221 -0.37 13.03 -1.61
N LYS A 222 0.77 13.41 -1.03
CA LYS A 222 1.99 13.61 -1.80
C LYS A 222 2.76 12.30 -1.87
N VAL A 223 3.03 11.86 -3.10
CA VAL A 223 3.94 10.75 -3.39
C VAL A 223 5.21 11.32 -3.98
N THR A 224 6.35 10.93 -3.41
CA THR A 224 7.67 11.31 -3.91
C THR A 224 8.48 10.05 -4.18
N VAL A 225 8.98 9.90 -5.41
CA VAL A 225 9.94 8.86 -5.76
C VAL A 225 11.32 9.50 -5.85
N THR A 226 12.23 9.08 -4.96
CA THR A 226 13.64 9.45 -5.04
C THR A 226 14.34 8.44 -5.94
N ASP A 227 14.83 8.91 -7.08
CA ASP A 227 15.54 8.15 -8.10
C ASP A 227 17.04 8.45 -7.99
N ALA A 228 17.81 7.52 -7.46
CA ALA A 228 19.22 7.68 -7.16
C ALA A 228 20.09 6.68 -7.91
N THR A 229 21.18 7.15 -8.49
CA THR A 229 22.23 6.35 -9.13
C THR A 229 23.53 6.50 -8.37
N LEU A 230 24.12 5.38 -7.97
CA LEU A 230 25.45 5.32 -7.35
C LEU A 230 26.41 4.60 -8.31
N PRO A 231 27.64 5.12 -8.53
CA PRO A 231 28.64 4.44 -9.34
C PRO A 231 29.04 3.11 -8.71
N GLY A 232 29.37 2.13 -9.52
CA GLY A 232 30.05 0.90 -9.11
C GLY A 232 31.49 1.16 -8.67
N GLU A 233 32.10 0.18 -8.04
CA GLU A 233 33.48 0.32 -7.53
C GLU A 233 34.53 0.30 -8.65
N ASP A 234 34.26 -0.40 -9.77
CA ASP A 234 35.18 -0.59 -10.87
C ASP A 234 34.50 -0.43 -12.23
N SER A 235 35.35 -0.17 -13.28
CA SER A 235 34.92 -0.23 -14.66
C SER A 235 34.69 -1.71 -15.08
N CYS A 236 33.51 -2.00 -15.63
CA CYS A 236 33.16 -3.31 -16.15
C CYS A 236 33.18 -3.29 -17.66
N ASP A 237 33.82 -4.27 -18.28
CA ASP A 237 33.86 -4.43 -19.75
C ASP A 237 34.31 -3.14 -20.48
N GLY A 238 35.18 -2.35 -19.85
CA GLY A 238 35.68 -1.08 -20.40
C GLY A 238 34.71 0.10 -20.34
N GLN A 239 33.51 -0.11 -19.71
CA GLN A 239 32.58 0.98 -19.47
C GLN A 239 32.93 1.74 -18.18
N GLN A 240 32.89 3.05 -18.25
CA GLN A 240 33.10 3.90 -17.07
C GLN A 240 31.82 3.95 -16.23
N PRO A 241 31.93 3.88 -14.89
CA PRO A 241 30.78 4.13 -14.02
C PRO A 241 30.19 5.53 -14.29
N PRO A 242 28.83 5.68 -14.22
CA PRO A 242 28.20 6.99 -14.30
C PRO A 242 28.56 7.83 -13.07
N GLU A 243 28.38 9.14 -13.15
CA GLU A 243 28.46 10.00 -11.98
C GLU A 243 27.27 9.71 -11.03
N ALA A 244 27.51 9.87 -9.72
CA ALA A 244 26.45 9.78 -8.73
C ALA A 244 25.39 10.86 -8.99
N SER A 245 24.14 10.49 -8.96
CA SER A 245 23.02 11.41 -9.15
C SER A 245 21.82 11.03 -8.27
N SER A 246 20.99 12.03 -7.98
CA SER A 246 19.71 11.84 -7.30
C SER A 246 18.74 12.90 -7.75
N ARG A 247 17.47 12.51 -7.97
CA ARG A 247 16.37 13.43 -8.25
C ARG A 247 15.10 12.96 -7.54
N ASP A 248 14.29 13.92 -7.09
CA ASP A 248 12.96 13.65 -6.54
C ASP A 248 11.89 13.95 -7.61
N ILE A 249 11.00 12.99 -7.80
CA ILE A 249 9.85 13.09 -8.69
C ILE A 249 8.61 13.02 -7.81
N SER A 250 7.80 14.08 -7.79
CA SER A 250 6.66 14.17 -6.88
C SER A 250 5.37 14.40 -7.65
N VAL A 251 4.29 13.79 -7.17
CA VAL A 251 2.91 14.01 -7.59
C VAL A 251 2.04 14.15 -6.34
N THR A 252 1.08 15.08 -6.37
CA THR A 252 0.12 15.26 -5.30
C THR A 252 -1.27 14.87 -5.78
N TYR A 253 -1.92 13.99 -5.06
CA TYR A 253 -3.30 13.58 -5.29
C TYR A 253 -4.21 14.42 -4.40
N HIS A 254 -5.15 15.13 -5.00
CA HIS A 254 -6.15 15.95 -4.30
C HIS A 254 -7.53 15.32 -4.41
N TRP A 255 -8.31 15.39 -3.34
CA TRP A 255 -9.69 14.93 -3.37
C TRP A 255 -10.57 15.88 -4.17
N ASP A 256 -11.13 15.39 -5.27
CA ASP A 256 -12.14 16.12 -6.06
C ASP A 256 -13.56 15.71 -5.59
N LYS A 257 -14.25 16.62 -4.91
CA LYS A 257 -15.61 16.40 -4.40
C LYS A 257 -16.63 16.16 -5.52
N ASN A 258 -16.44 16.77 -6.68
CA ASN A 258 -17.39 16.66 -7.80
C ASN A 258 -17.25 15.32 -8.50
N ALA A 259 -16.00 14.89 -8.70
CA ALA A 259 -15.69 13.57 -9.27
C ALA A 259 -15.76 12.44 -8.23
N SER A 260 -15.82 12.77 -6.93
CA SER A 260 -15.79 11.83 -5.81
C SER A 260 -14.61 10.85 -5.90
N ARG A 261 -13.42 11.37 -6.24
CA ARG A 261 -12.18 10.59 -6.36
C ARG A 261 -10.95 11.48 -6.16
N TYR A 262 -9.82 10.85 -5.93
CA TYR A 262 -8.54 11.55 -6.01
C TYR A 262 -8.16 11.87 -7.46
N VAL A 263 -7.57 13.06 -7.66
CA VAL A 263 -7.05 13.52 -8.95
C VAL A 263 -5.62 13.99 -8.74
N LYS A 264 -4.71 13.53 -9.58
CA LYS A 264 -3.30 13.91 -9.52
C LYS A 264 -3.04 15.26 -10.20
N ASP A 265 -2.11 16.03 -9.65
CA ASP A 265 -1.71 17.35 -10.13
C ASP A 265 -0.80 17.30 -11.38
N SER A 266 -0.17 16.16 -11.62
CA SER A 266 0.71 15.96 -12.78
C SER A 266 0.83 14.48 -13.17
N ASP A 267 1.40 14.22 -14.35
CA ASP A 267 1.71 12.89 -14.90
C ASP A 267 3.19 12.47 -14.68
N ALA A 268 3.88 13.11 -13.73
CA ALA A 268 5.31 12.91 -13.56
C ALA A 268 5.67 11.45 -13.18
N LEU A 269 4.82 10.78 -12.41
CA LEU A 269 5.02 9.36 -12.06
C LEU A 269 4.66 8.43 -13.23
N ASP A 270 3.70 8.78 -14.09
CA ASP A 270 3.41 8.01 -15.30
C ASP A 270 4.61 8.06 -16.26
N ARG A 271 5.19 9.26 -16.44
CA ARG A 271 6.41 9.40 -17.25
C ARG A 271 7.60 8.61 -16.69
N LEU A 272 7.73 8.56 -15.36
CA LEU A 272 8.75 7.72 -14.72
C LEU A 272 8.51 6.25 -15.00
N ALA A 273 7.25 5.78 -14.93
CA ALA A 273 6.88 4.40 -15.26
C ALA A 273 7.22 4.08 -16.72
N ASP A 274 6.93 4.99 -17.67
CA ASP A 274 7.29 4.86 -19.09
C ASP A 274 8.81 4.85 -19.31
N GLU A 275 9.57 5.65 -18.55
CA GLU A 275 11.04 5.62 -18.55
C GLU A 275 11.56 4.25 -18.06
N ASN A 276 10.98 3.71 -17.01
CA ASN A 276 11.34 2.42 -16.46
C ASN A 276 11.03 1.27 -17.43
N ALA A 277 9.85 1.28 -18.07
CA ALA A 277 9.44 0.27 -19.04
C ALA A 277 10.36 0.15 -20.26
N LYS A 278 11.07 1.21 -20.63
CA LYS A 278 12.05 1.20 -21.72
C LYS A 278 13.40 0.57 -21.36
N ARG A 279 13.59 0.20 -20.10
CA ARG A 279 14.83 -0.41 -19.59
C ARG A 279 14.76 -1.94 -19.55
N PHE A 280 13.60 -2.51 -19.88
CA PHE A 280 13.36 -3.95 -20.07
C PHE A 280 13.90 -4.48 -21.37
#